data_af42a57e0651aa8385af773535471437
#
_entry.id   af42a57e0651aa8385af773535471437
#
_cell.length_a   1.000
_cell.length_b   1.000
_cell.length_c   1.000
_cell.angle_alpha   90.00
_cell.angle_beta   90.00
_cell.angle_gamma   90.00
#
_symmetry.space_group_name_H-M   'P 1'
#
loop_
_entity.id
_entity.type
_entity.pdbx_description
1 polymer ?
#
loop_
_entity_poly.entity_id
_entity_poly.type
_entity_poly.pdbx_seq_one_letter_code
_entity_poly.pdbx_strand_id
1 'polypeptide(L)'
;MRKMKTKRKKHYLAAAMLAMLAVATPITLYGSVTTYAQTDDAAGAESGEVTNEETGYHYQKTGEPLVEEKDNNGNIWRIYAAAENTADTEATADTAAAVDTEDTSVKKYIATITYGGVDTNSSRAGEFSVFSGYADVFAKYNIVQVEVGEGLTYFNVYSPPENLQYEYIYLPSTMQKLTTALVQQQKKLEEITIPASVTEFNSGSFNHGMFYMDESLEKITFEEGCKLTSFGKNVQNLLYGCKSLKEFTVPASIETIPERCFYNSQYLETIRFEKGSKVESIGKEAFYACYALKDVELAEGLTTIGESAFRNLDQIEKLVIPGTVTTIGICAFYDCDGLQEIAIPDSVTSIGKAAFAYCRNVTDIQLPDQLETIEEQAFMGCSKVSSLRIPDSVKTIK
;
A
#
# COMPACT_ATOMS: atom_id res chain seq x y z
N MET A 1 7.04 -24.24 40.58
CA MET A 1 6.72 -24.39 39.16
C MET A 1 6.51 -23.03 38.42
N ARG A 2 7.20 -21.95 38.78
CA ARG A 2 7.00 -20.61 38.22
C ARG A 2 8.27 -19.92 37.65
N LYS A 3 9.36 -20.65 37.48
CA LYS A 3 10.67 -20.11 37.02
C LYS A 3 11.17 -20.66 35.67
N MET A 4 10.39 -21.49 34.96
CA MET A 4 10.83 -22.11 33.69
C MET A 4 10.23 -21.49 32.40
N LYS A 5 9.31 -20.52 32.49
CA LYS A 5 8.67 -19.95 31.31
C LYS A 5 9.36 -18.70 30.73
N THR A 6 10.32 -18.10 31.41
CA THR A 6 10.98 -16.86 30.98
C THR A 6 12.26 -17.05 30.17
N LYS A 7 12.83 -18.24 30.11
CA LYS A 7 14.09 -18.50 29.36
C LYS A 7 13.87 -18.86 27.89
N ARG A 8 12.68 -19.32 27.50
CA ARG A 8 12.42 -19.68 26.09
C ARG A 8 12.10 -18.49 25.17
N LYS A 9 11.63 -17.36 25.69
CA LYS A 9 11.35 -16.16 24.87
C LYS A 9 12.59 -15.37 24.44
N LYS A 10 13.72 -15.52 25.15
CA LYS A 10 14.97 -14.80 24.81
C LYS A 10 15.80 -15.48 23.72
N HIS A 11 15.58 -16.76 23.43
CA HIS A 11 16.34 -17.47 22.40
C HIS A 11 15.75 -17.33 20.98
N TYR A 12 14.45 -17.01 20.85
CA TYR A 12 13.84 -16.77 19.53
C TYR A 12 14.14 -15.37 18.97
N LEU A 13 14.36 -14.36 19.81
CA LEU A 13 14.79 -13.03 19.35
C LEU A 13 16.26 -12.99 18.90
N ALA A 14 17.13 -13.81 19.49
CA ALA A 14 18.55 -13.86 19.11
C ALA A 14 18.79 -14.63 17.81
N ALA A 15 17.95 -15.61 17.47
CA ALA A 15 18.07 -16.37 16.23
C ALA A 15 17.57 -15.59 15.00
N ALA A 16 16.61 -14.67 15.18
CA ALA A 16 16.12 -13.82 14.11
C ALA A 16 17.11 -12.68 13.74
N MET A 17 17.91 -12.20 14.71
CA MET A 17 18.92 -11.16 14.44
C MET A 17 20.23 -11.71 13.85
N LEU A 18 20.55 -13.00 14.04
CA LEU A 18 21.78 -13.59 13.47
C LEU A 18 21.61 -14.05 12.01
N ALA A 19 20.39 -14.22 11.51
CA ALA A 19 20.14 -14.59 10.12
C ALA A 19 20.24 -13.40 9.14
N MET A 20 20.27 -12.15 9.62
CA MET A 20 20.41 -10.96 8.80
C MET A 20 21.85 -10.44 8.63
N LEU A 21 22.85 -11.10 9.24
CA LEU A 21 24.25 -10.63 9.25
C LEU A 21 25.22 -11.46 8.40
N ALA A 22 24.74 -12.35 7.57
CA ALA A 22 25.60 -13.29 6.83
C ALA A 22 25.42 -13.28 5.32
N VAL A 23 25.24 -12.11 4.67
CA VAL A 23 25.58 -11.94 3.24
C VAL A 23 26.00 -10.48 3.01
N ALA A 24 27.22 -10.13 3.35
CA ALA A 24 27.88 -8.96 2.83
C ALA A 24 29.29 -9.38 2.40
N THR A 25 29.42 -9.83 1.16
CA THR A 25 30.72 -9.82 0.48
C THR A 25 30.91 -8.48 -0.21
N PRO A 26 32.03 -7.78 0.01
CA PRO A 26 32.27 -6.52 -0.68
C PRO A 26 32.65 -6.81 -2.14
N ILE A 27 31.80 -6.37 -3.07
CA ILE A 27 32.19 -6.26 -4.47
C ILE A 27 32.82 -4.88 -4.64
N THR A 28 34.15 -4.86 -4.73
CA THR A 28 34.90 -3.70 -5.14
C THR A 28 34.67 -3.46 -6.65
N LEU A 29 33.89 -2.45 -6.97
CA LEU A 29 33.78 -1.92 -8.34
C LEU A 29 34.54 -0.62 -8.43
N TYR A 30 35.67 -0.67 -9.17
CA TYR A 30 36.36 0.51 -9.68
C TYR A 30 35.53 1.07 -10.85
N GLY A 31 35.03 2.27 -10.73
CA GLY A 31 34.46 3.05 -11.82
C GLY A 31 34.80 4.52 -11.62
N SER A 32 35.65 5.04 -12.48
CA SER A 32 36.11 6.43 -12.50
C SER A 32 34.96 7.37 -12.84
N VAL A 33 34.75 8.38 -12.01
CA VAL A 33 33.91 9.53 -12.30
C VAL A 33 34.59 10.36 -13.39
N THR A 34 34.01 10.37 -14.59
CA THR A 34 34.40 11.30 -15.65
C THR A 34 33.42 12.48 -15.65
N THR A 35 33.89 13.61 -15.17
CA THR A 35 33.27 14.92 -15.41
C THR A 35 33.47 15.30 -16.86
N TYR A 36 32.41 15.41 -17.65
CA TYR A 36 32.47 15.98 -19.00
C TYR A 36 32.20 17.48 -18.92
N ALA A 37 33.18 18.21 -19.46
CA ALA A 37 33.07 19.63 -19.74
C ALA A 37 32.25 19.85 -21.03
N GLN A 38 31.50 20.94 -21.05
CA GLN A 38 30.68 21.43 -22.15
C GLN A 38 31.47 21.49 -23.49
N THR A 39 30.78 21.08 -24.55
CA THR A 39 31.01 21.64 -25.88
C THR A 39 29.68 22.10 -26.45
N ASP A 40 29.61 23.39 -26.74
CA ASP A 40 28.53 24.08 -27.42
C ASP A 40 28.31 23.50 -28.82
N ASP A 41 27.04 23.23 -29.18
CA ASP A 41 26.55 23.50 -30.51
C ASP A 41 25.02 23.75 -30.47
N ALA A 42 24.65 24.87 -31.02
CA ALA A 42 23.35 25.47 -31.01
C ALA A 42 22.42 24.89 -32.09
N ALA A 43 21.19 24.53 -31.70
CA ALA A 43 20.06 24.63 -32.59
C ALA A 43 18.80 24.94 -31.74
N GLY A 44 18.20 26.07 -32.03
CA GLY A 44 17.10 26.64 -31.26
C GLY A 44 15.86 25.75 -31.17
N ALA A 45 15.38 25.57 -29.98
CA ALA A 45 14.01 25.26 -29.69
C ALA A 45 13.51 26.34 -28.71
N GLU A 46 12.48 27.05 -29.11
CA GLU A 46 11.82 28.05 -28.29
C GLU A 46 11.38 27.40 -26.97
N SER A 47 11.92 27.94 -25.87
CA SER A 47 11.46 27.64 -24.52
C SER A 47 10.10 28.32 -24.30
N GLY A 48 9.02 27.60 -24.63
CA GLY A 48 7.74 27.94 -24.09
C GLY A 48 7.80 27.72 -22.57
N GLU A 49 7.68 28.79 -21.79
CA GLU A 49 7.36 28.69 -20.37
C GLU A 49 6.04 27.94 -20.25
N VAL A 50 6.11 26.67 -19.84
CA VAL A 50 4.91 25.91 -19.45
C VAL A 50 4.52 26.46 -18.07
N THR A 51 3.41 27.16 -18.02
CA THR A 51 2.86 27.69 -16.77
C THR A 51 2.31 26.55 -15.94
N ASN A 52 2.59 26.54 -14.64
CA ASN A 52 2.43 25.45 -13.71
C ASN A 52 1.03 24.99 -13.33
N GLU A 53 -0.01 25.65 -13.78
CA GLU A 53 -1.39 25.25 -13.52
C GLU A 53 -1.79 23.92 -14.22
N GLU A 54 -0.94 23.41 -15.12
CA GLU A 54 -1.22 22.18 -15.89
C GLU A 54 -0.59 20.89 -15.34
N THR A 55 0.39 20.96 -14.43
CA THR A 55 1.15 19.74 -14.06
C THR A 55 0.72 19.05 -12.79
N GLY A 56 0.05 19.74 -11.86
CA GLY A 56 -0.34 19.20 -10.55
C GLY A 56 0.85 18.77 -9.66
N TYR A 57 2.06 19.25 -9.94
CA TYR A 57 3.27 18.92 -9.18
C TYR A 57 3.41 19.81 -7.94
N HIS A 58 3.81 19.23 -6.79
CA HIS A 58 4.04 19.97 -5.54
C HIS A 58 5.28 20.87 -5.58
N TYR A 59 6.31 20.43 -6.30
CA TYR A 59 7.55 21.19 -6.48
C TYR A 59 7.85 21.44 -7.94
N GLN A 60 8.49 22.58 -8.21
CA GLN A 60 8.92 22.98 -9.54
C GLN A 60 10.43 22.86 -9.70
N LYS A 61 10.88 22.42 -10.88
CA LYS A 61 12.29 22.43 -11.25
C LYS A 61 12.78 23.87 -11.46
N THR A 62 13.96 24.18 -10.91
CA THR A 62 14.61 25.47 -11.12
C THR A 62 16.00 25.27 -11.73
N GLY A 63 16.28 26.05 -12.78
CA GLY A 63 17.56 26.02 -13.48
C GLY A 63 17.84 24.73 -14.24
N GLU A 64 19.09 24.59 -14.68
CA GLU A 64 19.60 23.41 -15.37
C GLU A 64 19.80 22.23 -14.42
N PRO A 65 19.83 20.98 -14.90
CA PRO A 65 20.08 19.83 -14.05
C PRO A 65 21.47 19.90 -13.40
N LEU A 66 21.52 19.60 -12.11
CA LEU A 66 22.77 19.55 -11.33
C LEU A 66 23.52 18.24 -11.54
N VAL A 67 22.78 17.19 -11.93
CA VAL A 67 23.30 15.84 -12.21
C VAL A 67 22.53 15.28 -13.39
N GLU A 68 23.23 14.62 -14.30
CA GLU A 68 22.64 13.81 -15.36
C GLU A 68 23.39 12.49 -15.44
N GLU A 69 22.67 11.37 -15.31
CA GLU A 69 23.20 10.01 -15.33
C GLU A 69 22.29 9.10 -16.16
N LYS A 70 22.86 8.02 -16.68
CA LYS A 70 22.12 6.98 -17.39
C LYS A 70 22.00 5.72 -16.56
N ASP A 71 20.79 5.15 -16.52
CA ASP A 71 20.59 3.84 -15.93
C ASP A 71 21.08 2.71 -16.90
N ASN A 72 20.99 1.46 -16.41
CA ASN A 72 21.43 0.29 -17.19
C ASN A 72 20.61 0.04 -18.47
N ASN A 73 19.44 0.68 -18.59
CA ASN A 73 18.54 0.58 -19.73
C ASN A 73 18.61 1.81 -20.64
N GLY A 74 19.53 2.75 -20.34
CA GLY A 74 19.77 3.95 -21.13
C GLY A 74 18.82 5.11 -20.85
N ASN A 75 17.91 5.00 -19.88
CA ASN A 75 17.06 6.10 -19.46
C ASN A 75 17.89 7.16 -18.72
N ILE A 76 17.45 8.40 -18.80
CA ILE A 76 18.21 9.53 -18.31
C ILE A 76 17.62 10.03 -17.00
N TRP A 77 18.43 9.96 -15.94
CA TRP A 77 18.12 10.54 -14.65
C TRP A 77 18.70 11.94 -14.53
N ARG A 78 17.90 12.90 -14.08
CA ARG A 78 18.34 14.26 -13.82
C ARG A 78 17.92 14.71 -12.44
N ILE A 79 18.77 15.47 -11.76
CA ILE A 79 18.49 16.07 -10.47
C ILE A 79 18.47 17.59 -10.64
N TYR A 80 17.39 18.22 -10.23
CA TYR A 80 17.18 19.67 -10.28
C TYR A 80 17.03 20.24 -8.87
N ALA A 81 17.36 21.52 -8.70
CA ALA A 81 16.90 22.24 -7.51
C ALA A 81 15.37 22.39 -7.57
N ALA A 82 14.73 22.36 -6.41
CA ALA A 82 13.29 22.45 -6.26
C ALA A 82 12.86 23.78 -5.63
N ALA A 83 11.76 24.36 -6.13
CA ALA A 83 11.00 25.41 -5.45
C ALA A 83 9.59 24.92 -5.15
N GLU A 84 9.01 25.32 -4.03
CA GLU A 84 7.62 24.98 -3.70
C GLU A 84 6.65 25.62 -4.71
N ASN A 85 5.61 24.91 -5.09
CA ASN A 85 4.55 25.47 -5.92
C ASN A 85 3.63 26.31 -5.04
N THR A 86 3.69 27.63 -5.19
CA THR A 86 2.90 28.56 -4.36
C THR A 86 1.41 28.60 -4.70
N ALA A 87 0.96 27.83 -5.72
CA ALA A 87 -0.45 27.76 -6.10
C ALA A 87 -1.32 26.97 -5.09
N ASP A 88 -0.75 26.05 -4.32
CA ASP A 88 -1.48 25.23 -3.35
C ASP A 88 -1.64 25.90 -1.95
N THR A 89 -1.00 27.03 -1.71
CA THR A 89 -1.22 27.81 -0.50
C THR A 89 -2.21 28.94 -0.78
N GLU A 90 -3.50 28.72 -0.49
CA GLU A 90 -4.43 29.85 -0.31
C GLU A 90 -3.84 30.77 0.77
N ALA A 91 -3.29 31.89 0.29
CA ALA A 91 -2.64 32.85 1.11
C ALA A 91 -3.63 33.47 2.11
N THR A 92 -3.47 33.20 3.38
CA THR A 92 -3.84 34.15 4.40
C THR A 92 -2.84 35.32 4.31
N ALA A 93 -3.25 36.34 3.57
CA ALA A 93 -2.51 37.60 3.52
C ALA A 93 -2.57 38.25 4.90
N ASP A 94 -1.52 38.13 5.68
CA ASP A 94 -1.04 39.21 6.54
C ASP A 94 0.36 38.88 7.06
N THR A 95 1.20 39.91 6.99
CA THR A 95 2.57 40.06 7.51
C THR A 95 3.72 39.84 6.54
N ALA A 96 3.89 40.85 5.66
CA ALA A 96 5.21 41.20 5.15
C ALA A 96 6.04 41.83 6.28
N ALA A 97 6.92 41.06 6.89
CA ALA A 97 8.04 41.59 7.67
C ALA A 97 9.28 40.80 7.28
N ALA A 98 10.18 41.46 6.57
CA ALA A 98 11.51 40.96 6.27
C ALA A 98 12.25 40.68 7.59
N VAL A 99 12.51 39.42 7.88
CA VAL A 99 13.47 39.01 8.90
C VAL A 99 14.58 38.23 8.16
N ASP A 100 15.73 38.89 8.09
CA ASP A 100 17.01 38.28 7.74
C ASP A 100 17.33 37.24 8.82
N THR A 101 16.94 36.00 8.60
CA THR A 101 17.43 34.83 9.34
C THR A 101 18.14 33.97 8.34
N GLU A 102 19.37 33.57 8.60
CA GLU A 102 20.07 32.51 7.89
C GLU A 102 19.14 31.31 7.86
N ASP A 103 18.45 31.14 6.72
CA ASP A 103 17.50 30.06 6.48
C ASP A 103 18.28 28.75 6.38
N THR A 104 18.27 27.97 7.46
CA THR A 104 18.78 26.59 7.49
C THR A 104 17.81 25.61 6.85
N SER A 105 16.89 26.05 5.98
CA SER A 105 16.04 25.16 5.22
C SER A 105 16.92 24.22 4.41
N VAL A 106 16.77 22.92 4.64
CA VAL A 106 17.49 21.90 3.88
C VAL A 106 17.05 22.02 2.43
N LYS A 107 17.98 22.36 1.53
CA LYS A 107 17.69 22.49 0.10
C LYS A 107 16.97 21.26 -0.40
N LYS A 108 15.88 21.46 -1.12
CA LYS A 108 15.05 20.40 -1.73
C LYS A 108 15.44 20.20 -3.18
N TYR A 109 15.27 18.98 -3.68
CA TYR A 109 15.64 18.60 -5.05
C TYR A 109 14.58 17.69 -5.67
N ILE A 110 14.47 17.74 -6.99
CA ILE A 110 13.59 16.91 -7.82
C ILE A 110 14.45 15.96 -8.64
N ALA A 111 14.10 14.67 -8.63
CA ALA A 111 14.64 13.69 -9.55
C ALA A 111 13.68 13.46 -10.72
N THR A 112 14.16 13.51 -11.95
CA THR A 112 13.37 13.14 -13.13
C THR A 112 13.98 11.95 -13.81
N ILE A 113 13.14 11.09 -14.39
CA ILE A 113 13.55 9.93 -15.18
C ILE A 113 12.91 10.05 -16.55
N THR A 114 13.73 10.23 -17.60
CA THR A 114 13.27 10.37 -18.97
C THR A 114 13.55 9.09 -19.75
N TYR A 115 12.58 8.62 -20.54
CA TYR A 115 12.75 7.47 -21.40
C TYR A 115 13.87 7.68 -22.41
N GLY A 116 14.85 6.77 -22.44
CA GLY A 116 16.05 6.89 -23.27
C GLY A 116 15.91 6.39 -24.70
N GLY A 117 14.71 5.98 -25.12
CA GLY A 117 14.48 5.52 -26.50
C GLY A 117 15.20 4.20 -26.84
N VAL A 118 15.27 3.27 -25.91
CA VAL A 118 15.82 1.92 -26.17
C VAL A 118 15.03 1.25 -27.28
N ASP A 119 15.74 0.58 -28.21
CA ASP A 119 15.18 -0.17 -29.34
C ASP A 119 13.90 -0.93 -28.92
N THR A 120 12.79 -0.61 -29.58
CA THR A 120 11.46 -1.19 -29.33
C THR A 120 11.42 -2.72 -29.49
N ASN A 121 12.46 -3.31 -30.06
CA ASN A 121 12.66 -4.77 -30.17
C ASN A 121 13.36 -5.38 -28.96
N SER A 122 13.79 -4.57 -27.98
CA SER A 122 14.38 -5.06 -26.73
C SER A 122 13.29 -5.59 -25.81
N SER A 123 13.52 -6.76 -25.19
CA SER A 123 12.64 -7.27 -24.10
C SER A 123 12.60 -6.36 -22.87
N ARG A 124 13.42 -5.30 -22.85
CA ARG A 124 13.51 -4.30 -21.78
C ARG A 124 13.01 -2.91 -22.18
N ALA A 125 12.32 -2.80 -23.31
CA ALA A 125 11.72 -1.54 -23.72
C ALA A 125 10.74 -1.03 -22.65
N GLY A 126 10.90 0.23 -22.24
CA GLY A 126 10.10 0.84 -21.18
C GLY A 126 10.48 0.47 -19.74
N GLU A 127 11.48 -0.40 -19.51
CA GLU A 127 12.03 -0.63 -18.18
C GLU A 127 12.97 0.50 -17.77
N PHE A 128 12.90 0.92 -16.50
CA PHE A 128 13.91 1.78 -15.91
C PHE A 128 14.46 1.15 -14.62
N SER A 129 15.69 1.53 -14.28
CA SER A 129 16.40 1.05 -13.13
C SER A 129 17.18 2.18 -12.47
N VAL A 130 17.92 1.88 -11.43
CA VAL A 130 18.88 2.83 -10.86
C VAL A 130 20.16 2.85 -11.67
N PHE A 131 20.86 3.99 -11.68
CA PHE A 131 22.17 4.16 -12.31
C PHE A 131 23.32 3.81 -11.34
N SER A 132 24.52 3.60 -11.86
CA SER A 132 25.69 3.36 -11.00
C SER A 132 26.01 4.62 -10.18
N GLY A 133 26.14 4.45 -8.84
CA GLY A 133 26.40 5.58 -7.94
C GLY A 133 25.14 6.34 -7.46
N TYR A 134 23.94 5.88 -7.82
CA TYR A 134 22.70 6.55 -7.41
C TYR A 134 22.57 6.70 -5.88
N ALA A 135 23.09 5.75 -5.10
CA ALA A 135 23.05 5.81 -3.63
C ALA A 135 23.82 7.03 -3.09
N ASP A 136 24.95 7.36 -3.70
CA ASP A 136 25.77 8.53 -3.33
C ASP A 136 25.06 9.84 -3.71
N VAL A 137 24.40 9.86 -4.88
CA VAL A 137 23.62 11.02 -5.34
C VAL A 137 22.43 11.24 -4.41
N PHE A 138 21.65 10.21 -4.08
CA PHE A 138 20.51 10.33 -3.18
C PHE A 138 20.91 10.62 -1.72
N ALA A 139 22.11 10.23 -1.29
CA ALA A 139 22.67 10.62 0.00
C ALA A 139 23.09 12.09 0.03
N LYS A 140 23.53 12.64 -1.11
CA LYS A 140 23.99 14.03 -1.23
C LYS A 140 22.84 15.03 -1.38
N TYR A 141 21.80 14.65 -2.12
CA TYR A 141 20.68 15.52 -2.44
C TYR A 141 19.42 15.09 -1.66
N ASN A 142 18.77 16.01 -0.97
CA ASN A 142 17.48 15.75 -0.33
C ASN A 142 16.38 15.74 -1.41
N ILE A 143 16.19 14.59 -2.07
CA ILE A 143 15.16 14.43 -3.09
C ILE A 143 13.79 14.42 -2.40
N VAL A 144 12.92 15.34 -2.77
CA VAL A 144 11.55 15.42 -2.24
C VAL A 144 10.50 14.98 -3.25
N GLN A 145 10.83 15.00 -4.53
CA GLN A 145 9.91 14.63 -5.60
C GLN A 145 10.60 13.79 -6.67
N VAL A 146 9.93 12.76 -7.14
CA VAL A 146 10.37 11.92 -8.26
C VAL A 146 9.34 12.00 -9.39
N GLU A 147 9.77 12.37 -10.58
CA GLU A 147 8.92 12.45 -11.78
C GLU A 147 9.37 11.38 -12.78
N VAL A 148 8.49 10.44 -13.06
CA VAL A 148 8.75 9.35 -14.02
C VAL A 148 8.09 9.71 -15.35
N GLY A 149 8.90 9.79 -16.42
CA GLY A 149 8.47 10.26 -17.75
C GLY A 149 7.69 9.21 -18.55
N GLU A 150 6.91 9.71 -19.51
CA GLU A 150 6.14 8.87 -20.43
C GLU A 150 7.04 7.93 -21.27
N GLY A 151 6.50 6.78 -21.64
CA GLY A 151 7.21 5.69 -22.31
C GLY A 151 7.85 4.68 -21.35
N LEU A 152 7.96 5.04 -20.05
CA LEU A 152 8.41 4.11 -19.03
C LEU A 152 7.22 3.27 -18.54
N THR A 153 7.40 1.95 -18.50
CA THR A 153 6.31 1.00 -18.21
C THR A 153 6.57 0.13 -16.99
N TYR A 154 7.82 0.02 -16.55
CA TYR A 154 8.21 -0.88 -15.48
C TYR A 154 9.47 -0.40 -14.75
N PHE A 155 9.45 -0.48 -13.40
CA PHE A 155 10.61 -0.20 -12.56
C PHE A 155 11.29 -1.52 -12.16
N ASN A 156 12.45 -1.80 -12.72
CA ASN A 156 13.18 -3.04 -12.52
C ASN A 156 14.28 -2.90 -11.45
N VAL A 157 13.86 -2.66 -10.20
CA VAL A 157 14.77 -2.68 -9.04
C VAL A 157 14.13 -3.50 -7.94
N TYR A 158 14.87 -4.44 -7.38
CA TYR A 158 14.36 -5.37 -6.36
C TYR A 158 14.71 -4.96 -4.92
N SER A 159 15.62 -4.03 -4.74
CA SER A 159 15.97 -3.48 -3.42
C SER A 159 16.19 -1.99 -3.56
N PRO A 160 15.30 -1.15 -3.03
CA PRO A 160 15.56 0.28 -3.01
C PRO A 160 16.73 0.55 -2.06
N PRO A 161 17.53 1.56 -2.33
CA PRO A 161 18.50 2.04 -1.36
C PRO A 161 17.75 2.60 -0.14
N GLU A 162 18.31 2.41 1.03
CA GLU A 162 17.77 2.98 2.28
C GLU A 162 17.60 4.50 2.22
N ASN A 163 18.33 5.18 1.34
CA ASN A 163 18.33 6.65 1.18
C ASN A 163 17.39 7.15 0.09
N LEU A 164 16.77 6.27 -0.72
CA LEU A 164 15.77 6.68 -1.70
C LEU A 164 14.46 6.99 -0.94
N GLN A 165 14.40 8.18 -0.38
CA GLN A 165 13.24 8.69 0.35
C GLN A 165 12.76 9.96 -0.33
N TYR A 166 11.47 10.05 -0.65
CA TYR A 166 10.83 11.20 -1.27
C TYR A 166 9.42 11.40 -0.68
N GLU A 167 8.92 12.62 -0.80
CA GLU A 167 7.60 13.02 -0.31
C GLU A 167 6.53 12.72 -1.37
N TYR A 168 6.88 12.90 -2.67
CA TYR A 168 5.96 12.72 -3.80
C TYR A 168 6.59 11.92 -4.92
N ILE A 169 5.77 11.12 -5.61
CA ILE A 169 6.14 10.42 -6.84
C ILE A 169 5.02 10.56 -7.88
N TYR A 170 5.39 10.90 -9.10
CA TYR A 170 4.50 11.00 -10.23
C TYR A 170 4.82 9.91 -11.25
N LEU A 171 3.85 9.07 -11.52
CA LEU A 171 3.95 7.92 -12.42
C LEU A 171 3.31 8.25 -13.76
N PRO A 172 3.92 7.85 -14.90
CA PRO A 172 3.38 8.13 -16.23
C PRO A 172 2.15 7.28 -16.54
N SER A 173 1.32 7.77 -17.46
CA SER A 173 0.16 7.04 -17.96
C SER A 173 0.53 5.75 -18.70
N THR A 174 1.78 5.59 -19.08
CA THR A 174 2.34 4.37 -19.70
C THR A 174 2.75 3.29 -18.70
N MET A 175 2.77 3.58 -17.38
CA MET A 175 3.20 2.62 -16.35
C MET A 175 2.29 1.40 -16.32
N GLN A 176 2.86 0.20 -16.43
CA GLN A 176 2.12 -1.06 -16.43
C GLN A 176 2.38 -1.92 -15.19
N LYS A 177 3.61 -1.82 -14.64
CA LYS A 177 4.03 -2.63 -13.50
C LYS A 177 4.73 -1.80 -12.45
N LEU A 178 4.32 -1.96 -11.20
CA LEU A 178 4.99 -1.38 -10.05
C LEU A 178 5.68 -2.47 -9.25
N THR A 179 6.89 -2.19 -8.78
CA THR A 179 7.61 -3.05 -7.83
C THR A 179 7.61 -2.45 -6.45
N THR A 180 7.68 -3.28 -5.43
CA THR A 180 7.81 -2.86 -4.03
C THR A 180 9.01 -1.94 -3.81
N ALA A 181 10.07 -2.11 -4.58
CA ALA A 181 11.28 -1.31 -4.48
C ALA A 181 11.07 0.19 -4.71
N LEU A 182 10.01 0.57 -5.45
CA LEU A 182 9.74 1.98 -5.74
C LEU A 182 9.01 2.66 -4.57
N VAL A 183 8.13 1.98 -3.88
CA VAL A 183 7.22 2.58 -2.89
C VAL A 183 7.36 2.00 -1.49
N GLN A 184 7.91 0.80 -1.31
CA GLN A 184 8.05 0.15 0.00
C GLN A 184 9.04 0.90 0.91
N GLN A 185 8.70 1.03 2.20
CA GLN A 185 9.55 1.66 3.23
C GLN A 185 9.87 3.14 2.97
N GLN A 186 9.01 3.83 2.23
CA GLN A 186 9.08 5.27 2.03
C GLN A 186 8.55 5.99 3.28
N LYS A 187 9.45 6.49 4.11
CA LYS A 187 9.07 7.13 5.39
C LYS A 187 8.54 8.55 5.22
N LYS A 188 8.69 9.13 4.02
CA LYS A 188 8.29 10.50 3.73
C LYS A 188 7.19 10.59 2.68
N LEU A 189 6.93 9.52 1.92
CA LEU A 189 5.89 9.51 0.90
C LEU A 189 4.53 9.80 1.53
N GLU A 190 3.88 10.88 1.12
CA GLU A 190 2.61 11.36 1.65
C GLU A 190 1.43 10.86 0.82
N GLU A 191 1.57 10.91 -0.51
CA GLU A 191 0.52 10.42 -1.40
C GLU A 191 1.09 9.77 -2.67
N ILE A 192 0.28 8.89 -3.26
CA ILE A 192 0.58 8.27 -4.55
C ILE A 192 -0.70 8.08 -5.36
N THR A 193 -0.61 8.42 -6.66
CA THR A 193 -1.64 8.07 -7.65
C THR A 193 -1.16 6.92 -8.51
N ILE A 194 -1.94 5.86 -8.57
CA ILE A 194 -1.69 4.67 -9.39
C ILE A 194 -2.39 4.85 -10.74
N PRO A 195 -1.64 4.95 -11.85
CA PRO A 195 -2.23 5.14 -13.18
C PRO A 195 -3.17 3.99 -13.59
N ALA A 196 -4.20 4.32 -14.35
CA ALA A 196 -5.17 3.35 -14.86
C ALA A 196 -4.56 2.23 -15.72
N SER A 197 -3.39 2.49 -16.29
CA SER A 197 -2.63 1.52 -17.11
C SER A 197 -1.94 0.43 -16.29
N VAL A 198 -1.80 0.59 -14.97
CA VAL A 198 -1.14 -0.41 -14.10
C VAL A 198 -2.00 -1.67 -14.04
N THR A 199 -1.38 -2.80 -14.41
CA THR A 199 -2.01 -4.11 -14.42
C THR A 199 -1.43 -5.08 -13.41
N GLU A 200 -0.25 -4.76 -12.84
CA GLU A 200 0.48 -5.68 -11.98
C GLU A 200 1.25 -4.94 -10.87
N PHE A 201 1.06 -5.40 -9.63
CA PHE A 201 1.95 -5.15 -8.52
C PHE A 201 2.90 -6.34 -8.37
N ASN A 202 4.19 -6.10 -8.43
CA ASN A 202 5.21 -7.13 -8.35
C ASN A 202 6.02 -6.98 -7.05
N SER A 203 5.80 -7.89 -6.12
CA SER A 203 6.50 -7.92 -4.83
C SER A 203 7.90 -8.57 -4.89
N GLY A 204 8.33 -9.00 -6.07
CA GLY A 204 9.60 -9.72 -6.23
C GLY A 204 9.64 -11.00 -5.39
N SER A 205 10.77 -11.22 -4.71
CA SER A 205 10.96 -12.37 -3.80
C SER A 205 10.48 -12.10 -2.38
N PHE A 206 10.02 -10.90 -2.08
CA PHE A 206 9.55 -10.49 -0.76
C PHE A 206 8.04 -10.65 -0.66
N ASN A 207 7.57 -11.35 0.37
CA ASN A 207 6.12 -11.52 0.61
C ASN A 207 5.45 -10.28 1.22
N HIS A 208 6.10 -9.11 1.15
CA HIS A 208 5.56 -7.87 1.67
C HIS A 208 4.73 -7.14 0.61
N GLY A 209 3.69 -6.44 1.05
CA GLY A 209 2.85 -5.63 0.19
C GLY A 209 3.55 -4.40 -0.37
N MET A 210 2.94 -3.79 -1.38
CA MET A 210 3.48 -2.64 -2.10
C MET A 210 3.81 -1.45 -1.18
N PHE A 211 2.99 -1.17 -0.18
CA PHE A 211 3.08 -0.02 0.72
C PHE A 211 3.56 -0.40 2.13
N TYR A 212 4.31 -1.49 2.25
CA TYR A 212 4.81 -1.97 3.54
C TYR A 212 5.74 -0.95 4.21
N MET A 213 5.40 -0.50 5.42
CA MET A 213 6.16 0.46 6.24
C MET A 213 6.29 1.87 5.63
N ASP A 214 5.32 2.31 4.84
CA ASP A 214 5.21 3.68 4.35
C ASP A 214 4.52 4.53 5.41
N GLU A 215 5.29 4.96 6.41
CA GLU A 215 4.76 5.50 7.66
C GLU A 215 4.00 6.82 7.50
N SER A 216 4.42 7.68 6.56
CA SER A 216 3.80 8.99 6.29
C SER A 216 2.70 8.95 5.24
N LEU A 217 2.50 7.82 4.56
CA LEU A 217 1.51 7.71 3.49
C LEU A 217 0.09 7.97 4.02
N GLU A 218 -0.54 9.03 3.51
CA GLU A 218 -1.86 9.49 3.90
C GLU A 218 -2.92 9.09 2.87
N LYS A 219 -2.52 9.02 1.58
CA LYS A 219 -3.45 8.82 0.48
C LYS A 219 -2.90 7.93 -0.63
N ILE A 220 -3.71 6.96 -1.03
CA ILE A 220 -3.50 6.15 -2.24
C ILE A 220 -4.71 6.36 -3.14
N THR A 221 -4.49 6.87 -4.35
CA THR A 221 -5.52 7.07 -5.35
C THR A 221 -5.30 6.12 -6.52
N PHE A 222 -6.34 5.46 -6.99
CA PHE A 222 -6.33 4.72 -8.24
C PHE A 222 -7.08 5.56 -9.28
N GLU A 223 -6.46 5.78 -10.45
CA GLU A 223 -7.13 6.50 -11.53
C GLU A 223 -8.36 5.75 -12.02
N GLU A 224 -9.38 6.50 -12.51
CA GLU A 224 -10.59 5.94 -13.10
C GLU A 224 -10.24 4.96 -14.23
N GLY A 225 -10.90 3.80 -14.23
CA GLY A 225 -10.60 2.75 -15.21
C GLY A 225 -9.34 1.94 -14.90
N CYS A 226 -8.86 1.94 -13.65
CA CYS A 226 -7.76 1.11 -13.18
C CYS A 226 -7.93 -0.34 -13.66
N LYS A 227 -6.83 -0.92 -14.19
CA LYS A 227 -6.81 -2.27 -14.77
C LYS A 227 -6.21 -3.32 -13.85
N LEU A 228 -5.83 -2.93 -12.64
CA LEU A 228 -5.25 -3.84 -11.65
C LEU A 228 -6.31 -4.83 -11.17
N THR A 229 -6.15 -6.12 -11.48
CA THR A 229 -7.10 -7.16 -11.08
C THR A 229 -6.73 -7.89 -9.79
N SER A 230 -5.50 -7.67 -9.30
CA SER A 230 -4.98 -8.27 -8.07
C SER A 230 -3.88 -7.38 -7.46
N PHE A 231 -3.80 -7.36 -6.14
CA PHE A 231 -2.68 -6.70 -5.44
C PHE A 231 -1.36 -7.49 -5.51
N GLY A 232 -1.29 -8.51 -6.37
CA GLY A 232 -0.12 -9.35 -6.62
C GLY A 232 -0.24 -10.76 -6.05
N LYS A 233 0.64 -11.67 -6.52
CA LYS A 233 0.69 -13.05 -6.04
C LYS A 233 1.36 -13.10 -4.67
N ASN A 234 0.75 -13.79 -3.71
CA ASN A 234 1.28 -13.99 -2.34
C ASN A 234 1.53 -12.69 -1.57
N VAL A 235 0.85 -11.61 -1.95
CA VAL A 235 0.96 -10.33 -1.22
C VAL A 235 0.41 -10.50 0.19
N GLN A 236 1.22 -10.15 1.18
CA GLN A 236 0.82 -10.05 2.57
C GLN A 236 1.17 -8.64 3.08
N ASN A 237 0.42 -8.17 4.07
CA ASN A 237 0.73 -6.92 4.77
C ASN A 237 0.81 -5.69 3.83
N LEU A 238 -0.14 -5.54 2.90
CA LEU A 238 -0.15 -4.45 1.91
C LEU A 238 0.06 -3.07 2.54
N LEU A 239 -0.60 -2.81 3.67
CA LEU A 239 -0.58 -1.54 4.39
C LEU A 239 0.01 -1.66 5.82
N TYR A 240 0.82 -2.70 6.08
CA TYR A 240 1.45 -2.84 7.39
C TYR A 240 2.39 -1.67 7.68
N GLY A 241 2.18 -1.00 8.79
CA GLY A 241 3.03 0.12 9.23
C GLY A 241 2.74 1.45 8.55
N CYS A 242 1.70 1.56 7.69
CA CYS A 242 1.22 2.83 7.14
C CYS A 242 0.46 3.58 8.24
N LYS A 243 1.18 4.38 9.05
CA LYS A 243 0.63 4.99 10.27
C LYS A 243 -0.35 6.12 9.99
N SER A 244 -0.14 6.83 8.89
CA SER A 244 -0.94 8.00 8.50
C SER A 244 -2.14 7.65 7.64
N LEU A 245 -2.14 6.49 6.95
CA LEU A 245 -3.23 6.07 6.08
C LEU A 245 -4.43 5.59 6.89
N LYS A 246 -5.54 6.35 6.80
CA LYS A 246 -6.79 6.10 7.54
C LYS A 246 -7.87 5.46 6.69
N GLU A 247 -7.82 5.66 5.40
CA GLU A 247 -8.82 5.17 4.44
C GLU A 247 -8.15 4.50 3.25
N PHE A 248 -8.74 3.41 2.77
CA PHE A 248 -8.31 2.75 1.54
C PHE A 248 -9.52 2.33 0.72
N THR A 249 -9.53 2.72 -0.56
CA THR A 249 -10.56 2.33 -1.52
C THR A 249 -10.03 1.24 -2.44
N VAL A 250 -10.69 0.08 -2.44
CA VAL A 250 -10.37 -1.05 -3.31
C VAL A 250 -10.92 -0.77 -4.70
N PRO A 251 -10.08 -0.75 -5.76
CA PRO A 251 -10.52 -0.53 -7.14
C PRO A 251 -11.56 -1.55 -7.60
N ALA A 252 -12.50 -1.13 -8.42
CA ALA A 252 -13.58 -1.99 -8.92
C ALA A 252 -13.08 -3.19 -9.74
N SER A 253 -11.89 -3.08 -10.33
CA SER A 253 -11.25 -4.13 -11.13
C SER A 253 -10.67 -5.30 -10.31
N ILE A 254 -10.46 -5.12 -9.00
CA ILE A 254 -9.96 -6.17 -8.11
C ILE A 254 -11.02 -7.27 -7.97
N GLU A 255 -10.61 -8.52 -8.18
CA GLU A 255 -11.49 -9.71 -8.13
C GLU A 255 -11.44 -10.44 -6.79
N THR A 256 -10.30 -10.34 -6.10
CA THR A 256 -10.07 -11.06 -4.83
C THR A 256 -9.22 -10.21 -3.88
N ILE A 257 -9.60 -10.17 -2.61
CA ILE A 257 -8.71 -9.69 -1.55
C ILE A 257 -7.85 -10.89 -1.10
N PRO A 258 -6.53 -10.88 -1.31
CA PRO A 258 -5.66 -12.01 -1.00
C PRO A 258 -5.57 -12.35 0.49
N GLU A 259 -5.06 -13.54 0.79
CA GLU A 259 -4.68 -13.92 2.16
C GLU A 259 -3.74 -12.87 2.75
N ARG A 260 -4.05 -12.42 3.98
CA ARG A 260 -3.27 -11.44 4.76
C ARG A 260 -3.03 -10.09 4.08
N CYS A 261 -3.84 -9.72 3.09
CA CYS A 261 -3.64 -8.49 2.31
C CYS A 261 -3.49 -7.25 3.22
N PHE A 262 -4.42 -7.03 4.12
CA PHE A 262 -4.41 -5.93 5.08
C PHE A 262 -4.04 -6.37 6.51
N TYR A 263 -3.41 -7.54 6.65
CA TYR A 263 -3.02 -8.07 7.95
C TYR A 263 -2.26 -7.04 8.78
N ASN A 264 -2.75 -6.80 10.01
CA ASN A 264 -2.14 -5.89 10.98
C ASN A 264 -1.98 -4.43 10.47
N SER A 265 -2.90 -3.96 9.62
CA SER A 265 -3.01 -2.55 9.22
C SER A 265 -3.69 -1.76 10.35
N GLN A 266 -2.95 -1.54 11.44
CA GLN A 266 -3.46 -1.11 12.74
C GLN A 266 -4.08 0.30 12.75
N TYR A 267 -3.74 1.13 11.78
CA TYR A 267 -4.15 2.53 11.70
C TYR A 267 -5.26 2.78 10.69
N LEU A 268 -5.58 1.77 9.88
CA LEU A 268 -6.64 1.83 8.87
C LEU A 268 -8.00 1.86 9.57
N GLU A 269 -8.78 2.93 9.36
CA GLU A 269 -10.08 3.16 9.98
C GLU A 269 -11.24 2.80 9.05
N THR A 270 -11.05 2.95 7.73
CA THR A 270 -12.10 2.81 6.73
C THR A 270 -11.63 2.01 5.53
N ILE A 271 -12.44 1.03 5.12
CA ILE A 271 -12.31 0.32 3.84
C ILE A 271 -13.57 0.57 3.01
N ARG A 272 -13.36 1.00 1.77
CA ARG A 272 -14.39 1.15 0.75
C ARG A 272 -14.11 0.24 -0.43
N PHE A 273 -15.15 -0.14 -1.16
CA PHE A 273 -15.05 -0.77 -2.46
C PHE A 273 -15.67 0.15 -3.50
N GLU A 274 -14.97 0.41 -4.58
CA GLU A 274 -15.52 1.23 -5.67
C GLU A 274 -16.84 0.65 -6.19
N LYS A 275 -17.72 1.52 -6.68
CA LYS A 275 -18.99 1.11 -7.29
C LYS A 275 -18.74 0.14 -8.45
N GLY A 276 -19.46 -0.98 -8.45
CA GLY A 276 -19.29 -2.03 -9.43
C GLY A 276 -18.08 -2.94 -9.14
N SER A 277 -17.63 -2.97 -7.88
CA SER A 277 -16.56 -3.87 -7.41
C SER A 277 -16.81 -5.32 -7.86
N LYS A 278 -15.76 -5.95 -8.35
CA LYS A 278 -15.73 -7.36 -8.78
C LYS A 278 -15.24 -8.30 -7.69
N VAL A 279 -15.04 -7.81 -6.47
CA VAL A 279 -14.54 -8.65 -5.37
C VAL A 279 -15.57 -9.72 -5.01
N GLU A 280 -15.23 -10.97 -5.28
CA GLU A 280 -16.05 -12.15 -4.97
C GLU A 280 -15.58 -12.87 -3.69
N SER A 281 -14.32 -12.67 -3.27
CA SER A 281 -13.79 -13.35 -2.10
C SER A 281 -12.82 -12.48 -1.28
N ILE A 282 -12.92 -12.66 0.03
CA ILE A 282 -11.96 -12.12 1.01
C ILE A 282 -11.18 -13.30 1.58
N GLY A 283 -9.86 -13.29 1.40
CA GLY A 283 -8.95 -14.36 1.76
C GLY A 283 -8.76 -14.52 3.26
N LYS A 284 -8.03 -15.59 3.63
CA LYS A 284 -7.66 -15.89 5.01
C LYS A 284 -6.91 -14.73 5.66
N GLU A 285 -7.30 -14.37 6.90
CA GLU A 285 -6.64 -13.34 7.71
C GLU A 285 -6.51 -11.97 7.00
N ALA A 286 -7.34 -11.67 5.98
CA ALA A 286 -7.18 -10.49 5.14
C ALA A 286 -7.20 -9.18 5.92
N PHE A 287 -8.04 -9.05 6.95
CA PHE A 287 -8.14 -7.89 7.84
C PHE A 287 -7.84 -8.25 9.31
N TYR A 288 -7.10 -9.32 9.55
CA TYR A 288 -6.75 -9.74 10.90
C TYR A 288 -6.00 -8.63 11.63
N ALA A 289 -6.43 -8.29 12.86
CA ALA A 289 -5.81 -7.29 13.73
C ALA A 289 -5.73 -5.87 13.13
N CYS A 290 -6.70 -5.48 12.29
CA CYS A 290 -6.90 -4.08 11.88
C CYS A 290 -7.67 -3.33 12.99
N TYR A 291 -7.01 -3.09 14.13
CA TYR A 291 -7.66 -2.65 15.37
C TYR A 291 -8.42 -1.32 15.28
N ALA A 292 -8.03 -0.41 14.38
CA ALA A 292 -8.70 0.87 14.19
C ALA A 292 -9.89 0.80 13.23
N LEU A 293 -10.06 -0.34 12.54
CA LEU A 293 -11.06 -0.49 11.49
C LEU A 293 -12.48 -0.47 12.08
N LYS A 294 -13.25 0.56 11.75
CA LYS A 294 -14.58 0.84 12.27
C LYS A 294 -15.66 0.92 11.21
N ASP A 295 -15.27 1.20 9.97
CA ASP A 295 -16.19 1.40 8.85
C ASP A 295 -15.78 0.54 7.65
N VAL A 296 -16.60 -0.46 7.34
CA VAL A 296 -16.40 -1.42 6.26
C VAL A 296 -17.70 -1.59 5.47
N GLU A 297 -17.67 -1.17 4.22
CA GLU A 297 -18.72 -1.51 3.26
C GLU A 297 -18.23 -2.69 2.42
N LEU A 298 -18.82 -3.88 2.60
CA LEU A 298 -18.46 -5.06 1.82
C LEU A 298 -19.02 -4.96 0.40
N ALA A 299 -18.25 -5.50 -0.58
CA ALA A 299 -18.66 -5.52 -1.99
C ALA A 299 -19.97 -6.30 -2.20
N GLU A 300 -20.92 -5.76 -2.97
CA GLU A 300 -22.23 -6.37 -3.22
C GLU A 300 -22.14 -7.77 -3.88
N GLY A 301 -21.06 -8.05 -4.63
CA GLY A 301 -20.79 -9.33 -5.28
C GLY A 301 -20.09 -10.38 -4.41
N LEU A 302 -19.76 -10.04 -3.15
CA LEU A 302 -19.00 -10.91 -2.27
C LEU A 302 -19.74 -12.23 -2.00
N THR A 303 -19.07 -13.36 -2.20
CA THR A 303 -19.62 -14.72 -1.98
C THR A 303 -18.97 -15.44 -0.81
N THR A 304 -17.70 -15.11 -0.52
CA THR A 304 -16.90 -15.85 0.45
C THR A 304 -16.13 -14.93 1.39
N ILE A 305 -16.28 -15.15 2.70
CA ILE A 305 -15.47 -14.55 3.76
C ILE A 305 -14.56 -15.65 4.32
N GLY A 306 -13.26 -15.49 4.20
CA GLY A 306 -12.25 -16.48 4.51
C GLY A 306 -12.03 -16.72 6.02
N GLU A 307 -11.16 -17.71 6.33
CA GLU A 307 -10.75 -18.02 7.71
C GLU A 307 -10.10 -16.80 8.38
N SER A 308 -10.57 -16.44 9.58
CA SER A 308 -10.07 -15.32 10.39
C SER A 308 -10.02 -13.97 9.66
N ALA A 309 -10.82 -13.78 8.60
CA ALA A 309 -10.72 -12.62 7.71
C ALA A 309 -10.89 -11.29 8.44
N PHE A 310 -11.77 -11.21 9.41
CA PHE A 310 -12.07 -10.02 10.22
C PHE A 310 -11.80 -10.27 11.72
N ARG A 311 -10.91 -11.16 12.05
CA ARG A 311 -10.63 -11.49 13.44
C ARG A 311 -9.95 -10.33 14.19
N ASN A 312 -10.34 -10.12 15.47
CA ASN A 312 -9.82 -9.10 16.38
C ASN A 312 -10.08 -7.66 15.88
N LEU A 313 -11.34 -7.36 15.54
CA LEU A 313 -11.80 -6.03 15.15
C LEU A 313 -12.68 -5.42 16.23
N ASP A 314 -12.07 -4.59 17.09
CA ASP A 314 -12.73 -4.08 18.29
C ASP A 314 -13.59 -2.84 18.03
N GLN A 315 -13.42 -2.17 16.89
CA GLN A 315 -14.07 -0.89 16.59
C GLN A 315 -15.25 -1.00 15.60
N ILE A 316 -15.45 -2.15 14.95
CA ILE A 316 -16.60 -2.35 14.05
C ILE A 316 -17.86 -2.55 14.86
N GLU A 317 -18.72 -1.54 14.93
CA GLU A 317 -20.00 -1.62 15.64
C GLU A 317 -21.08 -2.32 14.82
N LYS A 318 -21.03 -2.13 13.51
CA LYS A 318 -21.98 -2.69 12.56
C LYS A 318 -21.29 -3.16 11.30
N LEU A 319 -21.60 -4.36 10.86
CA LEU A 319 -21.16 -4.92 9.60
C LEU A 319 -22.37 -5.49 8.85
N VAL A 320 -22.61 -4.99 7.64
CA VAL A 320 -23.63 -5.55 6.75
C VAL A 320 -23.00 -6.61 5.87
N ILE A 321 -23.40 -7.87 6.06
CA ILE A 321 -22.96 -8.97 5.21
C ILE A 321 -23.87 -9.01 3.97
N PRO A 322 -23.32 -8.89 2.74
CA PRO A 322 -24.14 -8.89 1.52
C PRO A 322 -24.94 -10.17 1.34
N GLY A 323 -26.14 -10.04 0.77
CA GLY A 323 -27.03 -11.19 0.48
C GLY A 323 -26.48 -12.18 -0.56
N THR A 324 -25.33 -11.95 -1.12
CA THR A 324 -24.61 -12.86 -2.02
C THR A 324 -23.64 -13.81 -1.29
N VAL A 325 -23.32 -13.52 -0.01
CA VAL A 325 -22.38 -14.33 0.78
C VAL A 325 -23.00 -15.70 1.07
N THR A 326 -22.30 -16.75 0.69
CA THR A 326 -22.71 -18.15 0.93
C THR A 326 -21.88 -18.84 1.99
N THR A 327 -20.66 -18.36 2.23
CA THR A 327 -19.69 -19.00 3.11
C THR A 327 -19.05 -18.00 4.06
N ILE A 328 -19.11 -18.31 5.36
CA ILE A 328 -18.39 -17.61 6.43
C ILE A 328 -17.39 -18.59 7.04
N GLY A 329 -16.09 -18.26 6.95
CA GLY A 329 -14.98 -19.13 7.32
C GLY A 329 -14.80 -19.34 8.82
N ILE A 330 -13.88 -20.25 9.17
CA ILE A 330 -13.47 -20.51 10.57
C ILE A 330 -12.94 -19.22 11.20
N CYS A 331 -13.42 -18.89 12.42
CA CYS A 331 -12.99 -17.70 13.17
C CYS A 331 -13.14 -16.38 12.40
N ALA A 332 -13.98 -16.29 11.36
CA ALA A 332 -14.04 -15.13 10.45
C ALA A 332 -14.23 -13.80 11.18
N PHE A 333 -15.02 -13.76 12.25
CA PHE A 333 -15.30 -12.62 13.11
C PHE A 333 -14.98 -12.92 14.59
N TYR A 334 -13.98 -13.76 14.82
CA TYR A 334 -13.57 -14.12 16.18
C TYR A 334 -13.05 -12.90 16.94
N ASP A 335 -13.52 -12.67 18.19
CA ASP A 335 -13.11 -11.59 19.08
C ASP A 335 -13.32 -10.19 18.45
N CYS A 336 -14.51 -9.98 17.85
CA CYS A 336 -14.97 -8.69 17.34
C CYS A 336 -15.88 -8.03 18.40
N ASP A 337 -15.24 -7.47 19.42
CA ASP A 337 -15.95 -6.90 20.57
C ASP A 337 -16.75 -5.62 20.24
N GLY A 338 -16.46 -4.95 19.11
CA GLY A 338 -17.23 -3.79 18.65
C GLY A 338 -18.65 -4.14 18.18
N LEU A 339 -18.86 -5.34 17.61
CA LEU A 339 -20.13 -5.73 17.02
C LEU A 339 -21.26 -5.74 18.06
N GLN A 340 -22.39 -5.09 17.71
CA GLN A 340 -23.60 -5.01 18.54
C GLN A 340 -24.70 -5.94 18.05
N GLU A 341 -24.77 -6.20 16.74
CA GLU A 341 -25.71 -7.11 16.10
C GLU A 341 -25.02 -7.97 15.05
N ILE A 342 -25.52 -9.18 14.81
CA ILE A 342 -25.09 -10.09 13.75
C ILE A 342 -26.30 -10.48 12.92
N ALA A 343 -26.42 -9.95 11.70
CA ALA A 343 -27.41 -10.34 10.73
C ALA A 343 -26.76 -11.19 9.64
N ILE A 344 -27.01 -12.50 9.65
CA ILE A 344 -26.46 -13.44 8.68
C ILE A 344 -27.50 -13.63 7.57
N PRO A 345 -27.16 -13.32 6.30
CA PRO A 345 -28.13 -13.38 5.20
C PRO A 345 -28.54 -14.82 4.87
N ASP A 346 -29.74 -14.96 4.33
CA ASP A 346 -30.35 -16.29 3.98
C ASP A 346 -29.54 -17.07 2.94
N SER A 347 -28.68 -16.42 2.18
CA SER A 347 -27.74 -17.06 1.25
C SER A 347 -26.66 -17.90 1.94
N VAL A 348 -26.37 -17.64 3.24
CA VAL A 348 -25.33 -18.35 3.98
C VAL A 348 -25.79 -19.76 4.33
N THR A 349 -25.09 -20.74 3.76
CA THR A 349 -25.35 -22.16 4.02
C THR A 349 -24.37 -22.78 5.01
N SER A 350 -23.24 -22.11 5.28
CA SER A 350 -22.19 -22.61 6.15
C SER A 350 -21.59 -21.48 7.00
N ILE A 351 -21.59 -21.67 8.30
CA ILE A 351 -20.93 -20.82 9.29
C ILE A 351 -19.81 -21.65 9.91
N GLY A 352 -18.56 -21.20 9.77
CA GLY A 352 -17.40 -21.93 10.23
C GLY A 352 -17.30 -22.05 11.75
N LYS A 353 -16.45 -22.99 12.21
CA LYS A 353 -16.12 -23.15 13.63
C LYS A 353 -15.65 -21.83 14.24
N ALA A 354 -16.23 -21.47 15.41
CA ALA A 354 -15.92 -20.26 16.17
C ALA A 354 -16.03 -18.95 15.36
N ALA A 355 -16.84 -18.93 14.29
CA ALA A 355 -16.91 -17.80 13.36
C ALA A 355 -17.24 -16.46 14.04
N PHE A 356 -18.09 -16.45 15.05
CA PHE A 356 -18.48 -15.27 15.84
C PHE A 356 -18.16 -15.46 17.33
N ALA A 357 -17.19 -16.31 17.66
CA ALA A 357 -16.83 -16.54 19.05
C ALA A 357 -16.23 -15.27 19.67
N TYR A 358 -16.58 -15.02 20.93
CA TYR A 358 -16.14 -13.88 21.75
C TYR A 358 -16.54 -12.49 21.22
N CYS A 359 -17.59 -12.39 20.42
CA CYS A 359 -18.25 -11.11 20.12
C CYS A 359 -19.10 -10.69 21.36
N ARG A 360 -18.43 -10.19 22.41
CA ARG A 360 -19.02 -10.03 23.75
C ARG A 360 -20.11 -8.96 23.85
N ASN A 361 -20.13 -8.01 22.91
CA ASN A 361 -21.09 -6.90 22.90
C ASN A 361 -22.32 -7.15 22.02
N VAL A 362 -22.35 -8.25 21.27
CA VAL A 362 -23.51 -8.62 20.46
C VAL A 362 -24.72 -8.90 21.38
N THR A 363 -25.84 -8.25 21.07
CA THR A 363 -27.13 -8.41 21.79
C THR A 363 -28.16 -9.18 20.97
N ASP A 364 -28.05 -9.16 19.63
CA ASP A 364 -28.97 -9.84 18.71
C ASP A 364 -28.21 -10.62 17.64
N ILE A 365 -28.67 -11.83 17.36
CA ILE A 365 -28.15 -12.70 16.31
C ILE A 365 -29.32 -13.22 15.47
N GLN A 366 -29.32 -12.88 14.19
CA GLN A 366 -30.27 -13.36 13.21
C GLN A 366 -29.63 -14.46 12.36
N LEU A 367 -30.11 -15.70 12.51
CA LEU A 367 -29.65 -16.86 11.75
C LEU A 367 -30.46 -17.02 10.47
N PRO A 368 -29.80 -17.46 9.34
CA PRO A 368 -30.49 -17.68 8.08
C PRO A 368 -31.45 -18.88 8.16
N ASP A 369 -32.64 -18.72 7.55
CA ASP A 369 -33.69 -19.76 7.57
C ASP A 369 -33.30 -21.06 6.85
N GLN A 370 -32.19 -21.06 6.08
CA GLN A 370 -31.66 -22.23 5.38
C GLN A 370 -30.46 -22.88 6.06
N LEU A 371 -30.05 -22.40 7.25
CA LEU A 371 -28.90 -22.93 7.96
C LEU A 371 -29.13 -24.36 8.41
N GLU A 372 -28.28 -25.30 7.99
CA GLU A 372 -28.38 -26.71 8.36
C GLU A 372 -27.51 -27.12 9.54
N THR A 373 -26.37 -26.45 9.74
CA THR A 373 -25.40 -26.81 10.77
C THR A 373 -24.87 -25.58 11.48
N ILE A 374 -24.85 -25.61 12.81
CA ILE A 374 -24.11 -24.69 13.65
C ILE A 374 -22.86 -25.41 14.12
N GLU A 375 -21.71 -24.95 13.65
CA GLU A 375 -20.41 -25.55 13.94
C GLU A 375 -19.94 -25.28 15.38
N GLU A 376 -18.91 -26.04 15.83
CA GLU A 376 -18.34 -25.91 17.17
C GLU A 376 -18.01 -24.46 17.51
N GLN A 377 -18.44 -24.02 18.69
CA GLN A 377 -18.09 -22.71 19.26
C GLN A 377 -18.55 -21.51 18.41
N ALA A 378 -19.41 -21.69 17.39
CA ALA A 378 -19.79 -20.63 16.43
C ALA A 378 -20.12 -19.29 17.11
N PHE A 379 -20.79 -19.31 18.26
CA PHE A 379 -21.21 -18.13 19.06
C PHE A 379 -20.71 -18.18 20.50
N MET A 380 -19.64 -18.93 20.77
CA MET A 380 -19.08 -19.05 22.11
C MET A 380 -18.65 -17.67 22.65
N GLY A 381 -19.07 -17.34 23.88
CA GLY A 381 -18.65 -16.09 24.52
C GLY A 381 -19.41 -14.84 24.08
N CYS A 382 -20.47 -14.94 23.27
CA CYS A 382 -21.41 -13.85 22.99
C CYS A 382 -22.28 -13.58 24.26
N SER A 383 -21.68 -12.99 25.29
CA SER A 383 -22.21 -12.98 26.64
C SER A 383 -23.43 -12.08 26.87
N LYS A 384 -23.69 -11.14 25.93
CA LYS A 384 -24.85 -10.24 25.99
C LYS A 384 -26.09 -10.78 25.23
N VAL A 385 -25.95 -11.85 24.47
CA VAL A 385 -27.07 -12.51 23.79
C VAL A 385 -27.96 -13.19 24.84
N SER A 386 -29.17 -12.70 25.00
CA SER A 386 -30.13 -13.25 25.97
C SER A 386 -31.03 -14.35 25.40
N SER A 387 -31.18 -14.39 24.08
CA SER A 387 -31.96 -15.41 23.37
C SER A 387 -31.42 -15.59 21.96
N LEU A 388 -31.49 -16.80 21.42
CA LEU A 388 -31.14 -17.14 20.05
C LEU A 388 -32.24 -18.00 19.45
N ARG A 389 -32.87 -17.52 18.38
CA ARG A 389 -33.84 -18.32 17.63
C ARG A 389 -33.04 -19.28 16.71
N ILE A 390 -33.19 -20.57 16.93
CA ILE A 390 -32.66 -21.61 16.05
C ILE A 390 -33.69 -21.89 14.97
N PRO A 391 -33.36 -21.73 13.67
CA PRO A 391 -34.25 -22.07 12.55
C PRO A 391 -34.59 -23.55 12.51
N ASP A 392 -35.77 -23.87 11.98
CA ASP A 392 -36.24 -25.27 11.84
C ASP A 392 -35.37 -26.10 10.86
N SER A 393 -34.62 -25.45 9.99
CA SER A 393 -33.68 -26.03 9.07
C SER A 393 -32.45 -26.66 9.74
N VAL A 394 -32.11 -26.24 10.96
CA VAL A 394 -30.90 -26.69 11.67
C VAL A 394 -31.09 -28.13 12.13
N LYS A 395 -30.25 -29.01 11.53
CA LYS A 395 -30.24 -30.46 11.83
C LYS A 395 -29.16 -30.83 12.84
N THR A 396 -28.09 -30.04 12.94
CA THR A 396 -26.90 -30.37 13.74
C THR A 396 -26.37 -29.13 14.47
N ILE A 397 -26.11 -29.27 15.77
CA ILE A 397 -25.34 -28.33 16.60
C ILE A 397 -24.16 -29.11 17.16
N LYS A 398 -22.93 -28.70 16.86
CA LYS A 398 -21.70 -29.38 17.29
C LYS A 398 -21.10 -28.79 18.56
#